data_d7a14b9ca1b442a3fcae4c45b8c75841
#
_entry.id   d7a14b9ca1b442a3fcae4c45b8c75841
#
_cell.length_a   1.000
_cell.length_b   1.000
_cell.length_c   1.000
_cell.angle_alpha   90.00
_cell.angle_beta   90.00
_cell.angle_gamma   90.00
#
_symmetry.space_group_name_H-M   'P 1'
#
loop_
_entity.id
_entity.type
_entity.pdbx_description
1 polymer ?
#
loop_
_entity_poly.entity_id
_entity_poly.type
_entity_poly.pdbx_seq_one_letter_code
_entity_poly.pdbx_strand_id
1 'polypeptide(L)'
;MAADRDRRAVSDILEEVSVQGSADTVTLRELKLLLQDRGFGILILLFSLPLSIPIPVIPGYTTILSLPLLLFSIQMLRGMSTPWLPDFLEQKSFKRSFLALVVEKTSPFLKMMERWTRPRMLFIFTEVGERAMALVCLLCAISIAIPLPLTNFIPAWGISAIALGVLSRDGVLVTIGVLCAFFGLSVTAVVIIAGPKLVMGMFSLVYKFFTG
;
A
#
# COMPACT_ATOMS: atom_id res chain seq x y z
N MET A 1 8.59 -25.63 -15.19
CA MET A 1 8.83 -25.19 -13.78
C MET A 1 8.60 -23.70 -13.57
N ALA A 2 8.95 -22.78 -14.48
CA ALA A 2 8.65 -21.35 -14.31
C ALA A 2 7.15 -21.00 -14.46
N ALA A 3 6.44 -21.61 -15.41
CA ALA A 3 5.04 -21.35 -15.71
C ALA A 3 4.05 -21.78 -14.60
N ASP A 4 4.45 -22.68 -13.72
CA ASP A 4 3.59 -23.16 -12.62
C ASP A 4 3.70 -22.25 -11.38
N ARG A 5 4.84 -21.58 -11.21
CA ARG A 5 5.03 -20.57 -10.14
C ARG A 5 4.23 -19.30 -10.39
N ASP A 6 3.98 -18.97 -11.66
CA ASP A 6 3.22 -17.77 -12.05
C ASP A 6 1.72 -17.87 -11.73
N ARG A 7 1.22 -19.06 -11.41
CA ARG A 7 -0.19 -19.34 -11.04
C ARG A 7 -0.45 -19.48 -9.54
N ARG A 8 0.61 -19.49 -8.69
CA ARG A 8 0.39 -19.62 -7.26
C ARG A 8 -0.26 -18.37 -6.70
N ALA A 9 -1.22 -18.57 -5.81
CA ALA A 9 -1.85 -17.49 -5.07
C ALA A 9 -0.81 -16.73 -4.23
N VAL A 10 -0.97 -15.43 -4.11
CA VAL A 10 -0.07 -14.58 -3.32
C VAL A 10 -0.15 -14.97 -1.84
N SER A 11 -1.36 -15.34 -1.38
CA SER A 11 -1.58 -15.87 -0.04
C SER A 11 -0.74 -17.11 0.25
N ASP A 12 -0.66 -18.05 -0.69
CA ASP A 12 0.11 -19.29 -0.53
C ASP A 12 1.61 -19.01 -0.46
N ILE A 13 2.12 -18.08 -1.27
CA ILE A 13 3.54 -17.67 -1.25
C ILE A 13 3.88 -17.01 0.09
N LEU A 14 3.03 -16.12 0.59
CA LEU A 14 3.25 -15.46 1.86
C LEU A 14 3.13 -16.43 3.04
N GLU A 15 2.19 -17.37 3.01
CA GLU A 15 2.08 -18.45 4.00
C GLU A 15 3.33 -19.33 3.99
N GLU A 16 3.82 -19.75 2.81
CA GLU A 16 5.03 -20.55 2.66
C GLU A 16 6.25 -19.84 3.25
N VAL A 17 6.44 -18.55 2.95
CA VAL A 17 7.54 -17.74 3.50
C VAL A 17 7.44 -17.56 5.01
N SER A 18 6.23 -17.49 5.55
CA SER A 18 6.01 -17.34 7.00
C SER A 18 6.30 -18.62 7.79
N VAL A 19 6.15 -19.78 7.14
CA VAL A 19 6.26 -21.11 7.79
C VAL A 19 7.59 -21.81 7.45
N GLN A 20 8.08 -21.70 6.20
CA GLN A 20 9.27 -22.42 5.74
C GLN A 20 10.56 -21.62 5.97
N GLY A 21 11.39 -22.09 6.88
CA GLY A 21 12.77 -21.63 7.08
C GLY A 21 13.28 -21.88 8.50
N SER A 22 14.56 -22.20 8.60
CA SER A 22 15.24 -22.54 9.85
C SER A 22 15.62 -21.34 10.71
N ALA A 23 15.45 -20.09 10.23
CA ALA A 23 15.81 -18.90 10.95
C ALA A 23 14.57 -18.17 11.50
N ASP A 24 14.64 -17.62 12.71
CA ASP A 24 13.56 -16.87 13.38
C ASP A 24 13.20 -15.53 12.69
N THR A 25 14.01 -15.12 11.74
CA THR A 25 13.86 -13.84 11.03
C THR A 25 13.91 -14.03 9.51
N VAL A 26 13.16 -13.21 8.79
CA VAL A 26 13.17 -13.11 7.32
C VAL A 26 13.68 -11.73 6.94
N THR A 27 14.66 -11.67 6.05
CA THR A 27 15.19 -10.41 5.53
C THR A 27 14.33 -9.91 4.35
N LEU A 28 14.29 -8.59 4.16
CA LEU A 28 13.66 -8.01 2.98
C LEU A 28 14.31 -8.49 1.67
N ARG A 29 15.61 -8.81 1.72
CA ARG A 29 16.35 -9.40 0.59
C ARG A 29 15.80 -10.77 0.21
N GLU A 30 15.56 -11.64 1.19
CA GLU A 30 14.98 -12.97 0.94
C GLU A 30 13.57 -12.83 0.37
N LEU A 31 12.75 -11.93 0.93
CA LEU A 31 11.42 -11.65 0.42
C LEU A 31 11.47 -11.17 -1.03
N LYS A 32 12.36 -10.24 -1.37
CA LYS A 32 12.57 -9.74 -2.73
C LYS A 32 12.98 -10.86 -3.71
N LEU A 33 13.89 -11.75 -3.32
CA LEU A 33 14.37 -12.86 -4.16
C LEU A 33 13.28 -13.91 -4.42
N LEU A 34 12.40 -14.14 -3.44
CA LEU A 34 11.30 -15.09 -3.56
C LEU A 34 10.17 -14.57 -4.47
N LEU A 35 10.06 -13.25 -4.61
CA LEU A 35 8.94 -12.58 -5.26
C LEU A 35 9.22 -12.10 -6.68
N GLN A 36 10.48 -12.13 -7.12
CA GLN A 36 10.94 -11.77 -8.50
C GLN A 36 10.07 -10.68 -9.18
N ASP A 37 9.35 -11.04 -10.26
CA ASP A 37 8.57 -10.11 -11.07
C ASP A 37 7.34 -9.49 -10.37
N ARG A 38 6.93 -10.03 -9.22
CA ARG A 38 5.81 -9.52 -8.39
C ARG A 38 6.26 -8.64 -7.24
N GLY A 39 7.56 -8.35 -7.14
CA GLY A 39 8.17 -7.69 -5.99
C GLY A 39 7.54 -6.33 -5.65
N PHE A 40 7.25 -5.48 -6.64
CA PHE A 40 6.63 -4.19 -6.40
C PHE A 40 5.23 -4.33 -5.80
N GLY A 41 4.37 -5.15 -6.39
CA GLY A 41 3.00 -5.33 -5.91
C GLY A 41 2.96 -5.81 -4.47
N ILE A 42 3.80 -6.80 -4.13
CA ILE A 42 3.82 -7.36 -2.77
C ILE A 42 4.39 -6.38 -1.75
N LEU A 43 5.50 -5.68 -2.08
CA LEU A 43 6.06 -4.69 -1.16
C LEU A 43 5.10 -3.52 -0.94
N ILE A 44 4.49 -3.00 -2.01
CA ILE A 44 3.47 -1.94 -1.89
C ILE A 44 2.30 -2.44 -1.05
N LEU A 45 1.81 -3.67 -1.28
CA LEU A 45 0.73 -4.26 -0.51
C LEU A 45 1.11 -4.42 0.97
N LEU A 46 2.31 -4.95 1.25
CA LEU A 46 2.81 -5.17 2.61
C LEU A 46 2.81 -3.88 3.45
N PHE A 47 3.23 -2.76 2.85
CA PHE A 47 3.29 -1.48 3.55
C PHE A 47 1.97 -0.71 3.54
N SER A 48 1.09 -0.93 2.55
CA SER A 48 -0.21 -0.26 2.49
C SER A 48 -1.28 -0.93 3.35
N LEU A 49 -1.23 -2.26 3.54
CA LEU A 49 -2.20 -3.00 4.34
C LEU A 49 -2.32 -2.50 5.79
N PRO A 50 -1.23 -2.31 6.55
CA PRO A 50 -1.31 -1.76 7.91
C PRO A 50 -1.94 -0.37 7.95
N LEU A 51 -1.71 0.45 6.91
CA LEU A 51 -2.28 1.78 6.78
C LEU A 51 -3.77 1.77 6.41
N SER A 52 -4.25 0.66 5.84
CA SER A 52 -5.65 0.46 5.44
C SER A 52 -6.55 0.14 6.63
N ILE A 53 -5.97 -0.20 7.79
CA ILE A 53 -6.72 -0.51 9.01
C ILE A 53 -6.84 0.78 9.83
N PRO A 54 -8.07 1.25 10.17
CA PRO A 54 -8.26 2.44 10.98
C PRO A 54 -7.94 2.12 12.46
N ILE A 55 -6.67 2.02 12.79
CA ILE A 55 -6.20 1.87 14.17
C ILE A 55 -5.91 3.28 14.72
N PRO A 56 -6.31 3.61 15.96
CA PRO A 56 -5.87 4.84 16.61
C PRO A 56 -4.37 4.77 16.83
N VAL A 57 -3.62 5.48 16.00
CA VAL A 57 -2.20 5.24 15.80
C VAL A 57 -1.35 6.28 16.50
N ILE A 58 -0.18 5.82 16.94
CA ILE A 58 0.93 6.65 17.42
C ILE A 58 1.25 7.72 16.37
N PRO A 59 1.33 9.00 16.73
CA PRO A 59 1.71 10.05 15.80
C PRO A 59 3.02 9.72 15.06
N GLY A 60 3.04 9.89 13.72
CA GLY A 60 4.20 9.58 12.89
C GLY A 60 4.25 8.18 12.27
N TYR A 61 3.42 7.24 12.71
CA TYR A 61 3.35 5.89 12.15
C TYR A 61 3.04 5.92 10.63
N THR A 62 2.05 6.69 10.24
CA THR A 62 1.65 6.81 8.82
C THR A 62 2.78 7.40 7.97
N THR A 63 3.49 8.39 8.48
CA THR A 63 4.65 9.00 7.81
C THR A 63 5.77 7.98 7.62
N ILE A 64 6.10 7.19 8.65
CA ILE A 64 7.17 6.18 8.55
C ILE A 64 6.80 5.10 7.53
N LEU A 65 5.57 4.59 7.54
CA LEU A 65 5.12 3.57 6.60
C LEU A 65 4.89 4.10 5.17
N SER A 66 4.66 5.39 5.01
CA SER A 66 4.56 5.99 3.67
C SER A 66 5.91 6.10 2.96
N LEU A 67 7.04 6.16 3.67
CA LEU A 67 8.37 6.27 3.04
C LEU A 67 8.69 5.10 2.10
N PRO A 68 8.51 3.83 2.47
CA PRO A 68 8.66 2.72 1.53
C PRO A 68 7.70 2.82 0.33
N LEU A 69 6.44 3.25 0.56
CA LEU A 69 5.46 3.40 -0.50
C LEU A 69 5.90 4.48 -1.51
N LEU A 70 6.43 5.61 -1.03
CA LEU A 70 7.03 6.66 -1.88
C LEU A 70 8.18 6.09 -2.70
N LEU A 71 9.11 5.37 -2.05
CA LEU A 71 10.27 4.78 -2.71
C LEU A 71 9.86 3.84 -3.83
N PHE A 72 8.96 2.89 -3.57
CA PHE A 72 8.53 1.92 -4.56
C PHE A 72 7.69 2.53 -5.67
N SER A 73 6.84 3.50 -5.36
CA SER A 73 6.05 4.21 -6.37
C SER A 73 6.94 5.01 -7.33
N ILE A 74 7.99 5.68 -6.83
CA ILE A 74 8.97 6.39 -7.67
C ILE A 74 9.74 5.42 -8.56
N GLN A 75 10.16 4.28 -8.04
CA GLN A 75 10.89 3.28 -8.81
C GLN A 75 10.02 2.67 -9.93
N MET A 76 8.78 2.32 -9.60
CA MET A 76 7.80 1.83 -10.57
C MET A 76 7.49 2.88 -11.64
N LEU A 77 7.38 4.17 -11.25
CA LEU A 77 7.18 5.28 -12.18
C LEU A 77 8.37 5.44 -13.15
N ARG A 78 9.60 5.14 -12.69
CA ARG A 78 10.81 5.12 -13.52
C ARG A 78 10.90 3.90 -14.44
N GLY A 79 9.95 2.97 -14.36
CA GLY A 79 9.91 1.76 -15.18
C GLY A 79 10.91 0.69 -14.74
N MET A 80 11.31 0.67 -13.46
CA MET A 80 12.14 -0.41 -12.93
C MET A 80 11.31 -1.70 -12.85
N SER A 81 11.85 -2.80 -13.34
CA SER A 81 11.19 -4.11 -13.32
C SER A 81 11.23 -4.77 -11.95
N THR A 82 12.28 -4.49 -11.17
CA THR A 82 12.45 -5.05 -9.82
C THR A 82 12.68 -3.95 -8.80
N PRO A 83 12.10 -4.05 -7.58
CA PRO A 83 12.29 -3.06 -6.55
C PRO A 83 13.74 -3.05 -6.08
N TRP A 84 14.36 -1.87 -6.11
CA TRP A 84 15.64 -1.65 -5.49
C TRP A 84 15.42 -1.19 -4.04
N LEU A 85 16.14 -1.83 -3.13
CA LEU A 85 16.17 -1.49 -1.73
C LEU A 85 17.59 -1.06 -1.36
N PRO A 86 17.77 0.04 -0.62
CA PRO A 86 19.07 0.36 -0.03
C PRO A 86 19.56 -0.78 0.87
N ASP A 87 20.88 -1.03 0.89
CA ASP A 87 21.48 -2.15 1.63
C ASP A 87 21.09 -2.19 3.11
N PHE A 88 20.93 -1.03 3.74
CA PHE A 88 20.49 -0.94 5.14
C PHE A 88 19.03 -1.41 5.35
N LEU A 89 18.19 -1.36 4.30
CA LEU A 89 16.82 -1.89 4.32
C LEU A 89 16.80 -3.37 3.92
N GLU A 90 17.62 -3.79 2.96
CA GLU A 90 17.72 -5.21 2.57
C GLU A 90 18.15 -6.10 3.74
N GLN A 91 19.01 -5.57 4.62
CA GLN A 91 19.50 -6.27 5.82
C GLN A 91 18.51 -6.23 6.99
N LYS A 92 17.45 -5.39 6.92
CA LYS A 92 16.42 -5.39 7.95
C LYS A 92 15.69 -6.72 7.95
N SER A 93 15.74 -7.38 9.09
CA SER A 93 15.03 -8.62 9.35
C SER A 93 13.74 -8.35 10.13
N PHE A 94 12.68 -8.98 9.70
CA PHE A 94 11.43 -9.04 10.45
C PHE A 94 11.34 -10.37 11.17
N LYS A 95 10.85 -10.36 12.41
CA LYS A 95 10.54 -11.60 13.10
C LYS A 95 9.50 -12.37 12.29
N ARG A 96 9.72 -13.67 12.07
CA ARG A 96 8.73 -14.53 11.39
C ARG A 96 7.38 -14.48 12.07
N SER A 97 7.34 -14.37 13.39
CA SER A 97 6.10 -14.19 14.16
C SER A 97 5.31 -12.95 13.76
N PHE A 98 6.00 -11.84 13.44
CA PHE A 98 5.34 -10.63 12.93
C PHE A 98 4.82 -10.84 11.51
N LEU A 99 5.63 -11.44 10.64
CA LEU A 99 5.20 -11.77 9.28
C LEU A 99 4.02 -12.76 9.30
N ALA A 100 4.09 -13.80 10.13
CA ALA A 100 3.01 -14.77 10.32
C ALA A 100 1.72 -14.09 10.82
N LEU A 101 1.81 -13.15 11.77
CA LEU A 101 0.66 -12.39 12.25
C LEU A 101 0.05 -11.52 11.13
N VAL A 102 0.88 -10.86 10.34
CA VAL A 102 0.42 -10.06 9.19
C VAL A 102 -0.25 -10.98 8.17
N VAL A 103 0.38 -12.10 7.82
CA VAL A 103 -0.16 -13.09 6.89
C VAL A 103 -1.47 -13.69 7.43
N GLU A 104 -1.52 -14.11 8.69
CA GLU A 104 -2.73 -14.64 9.33
C GLU A 104 -3.90 -13.65 9.29
N LYS A 105 -3.64 -12.38 9.60
CA LYS A 105 -4.66 -11.32 9.57
C LYS A 105 -5.09 -10.92 8.17
N THR A 106 -4.19 -11.01 7.20
CA THR A 106 -4.44 -10.58 5.81
C THR A 106 -4.81 -11.74 4.90
N SER A 107 -4.42 -12.99 5.23
CA SER A 107 -4.72 -14.19 4.43
C SER A 107 -6.20 -14.38 4.13
N PRO A 108 -7.16 -14.25 5.07
CA PRO A 108 -8.57 -14.39 4.74
C PRO A 108 -9.05 -13.32 3.75
N PHE A 109 -8.54 -12.09 3.89
CA PHE A 109 -8.83 -11.00 2.96
C PHE A 109 -8.19 -11.27 1.59
N LEU A 110 -6.92 -11.68 1.56
CA LEU A 110 -6.21 -12.03 0.33
C LEU A 110 -6.91 -13.20 -0.38
N LYS A 111 -7.21 -14.30 0.32
CA LYS A 111 -7.92 -15.47 -0.25
C LYS A 111 -9.31 -15.11 -0.77
N MET A 112 -10.03 -14.26 -0.06
CA MET A 112 -11.32 -13.73 -0.53
C MET A 112 -11.13 -12.94 -1.83
N MET A 113 -10.15 -12.05 -1.88
CA MET A 113 -9.86 -11.23 -3.05
C MET A 113 -9.36 -12.09 -4.22
N GLU A 114 -8.45 -13.04 -3.98
CA GLU A 114 -7.95 -13.98 -4.99
C GLU A 114 -9.06 -14.84 -5.60
N ARG A 115 -10.07 -15.21 -4.81
CA ARG A 115 -11.26 -15.93 -5.29
C ARG A 115 -12.11 -15.09 -6.23
N TRP A 116 -12.12 -13.77 -6.07
CA TRP A 116 -12.88 -12.82 -6.89
C TRP A 116 -12.05 -12.26 -8.04
N THR A 117 -10.72 -12.26 -7.92
CA THR A 117 -9.81 -11.74 -8.94
C THR A 117 -9.64 -12.74 -10.08
N ARG A 118 -9.78 -12.24 -11.28
CA ARG A 118 -9.49 -12.98 -12.50
C ARG A 118 -8.69 -12.08 -13.44
N PRO A 119 -7.74 -12.62 -14.24
CA PRO A 119 -7.02 -11.81 -15.20
C PRO A 119 -8.01 -11.20 -16.20
N ARG A 120 -8.27 -9.90 -16.03
CA ARG A 120 -9.21 -9.13 -16.85
C ARG A 120 -8.59 -7.80 -17.22
N MET A 121 -9.02 -7.23 -18.35
CA MET A 121 -8.56 -5.91 -18.81
C MET A 121 -7.04 -5.81 -18.89
N LEU A 122 -6.38 -6.82 -19.49
CA LEU A 122 -4.92 -6.92 -19.55
C LEU A 122 -4.26 -5.74 -20.28
N PHE A 123 -5.02 -4.96 -21.05
CA PHE A 123 -4.54 -3.75 -21.72
C PHE A 123 -4.11 -2.64 -20.76
N ILE A 124 -4.52 -2.70 -19.48
CA ILE A 124 -4.10 -1.75 -18.44
C ILE A 124 -2.66 -2.02 -17.99
N PHE A 125 -2.17 -3.26 -18.15
CA PHE A 125 -0.81 -3.68 -17.76
C PHE A 125 0.22 -3.45 -18.87
N THR A 126 0.14 -2.29 -19.50
CA THR A 126 1.15 -1.77 -20.42
C THR A 126 2.12 -0.88 -19.65
N GLU A 127 3.30 -0.59 -20.20
CA GLU A 127 4.26 0.33 -19.57
C GLU A 127 3.62 1.68 -19.17
N VAL A 128 2.74 2.21 -20.01
CA VAL A 128 2.03 3.47 -19.74
C VAL A 128 1.04 3.28 -18.59
N GLY A 129 0.29 2.18 -18.58
CA GLY A 129 -0.65 1.87 -17.50
C GLY A 129 0.04 1.63 -16.17
N GLU A 130 1.16 0.92 -16.14
CA GLU A 130 1.97 0.69 -14.94
C GLU A 130 2.54 2.01 -14.39
N ARG A 131 3.01 2.90 -15.26
CA ARG A 131 3.46 4.24 -14.86
C ARG A 131 2.30 5.09 -14.34
N ALA A 132 1.12 5.01 -14.94
CA ALA A 132 -0.07 5.71 -14.45
C ALA A 132 -0.49 5.21 -13.05
N MET A 133 -0.49 3.89 -12.84
CA MET A 133 -0.74 3.29 -11.52
C MET A 133 0.31 3.74 -10.49
N ALA A 134 1.58 3.75 -10.88
CA ALA A 134 2.68 4.22 -10.04
C ALA A 134 2.52 5.69 -9.65
N LEU A 135 2.08 6.54 -10.58
CA LEU A 135 1.80 7.95 -10.29
C LEU A 135 0.67 8.12 -9.28
N VAL A 136 -0.43 7.35 -9.43
CA VAL A 136 -1.53 7.37 -8.47
C VAL A 136 -1.06 6.90 -7.09
N CYS A 137 -0.30 5.80 -7.02
CA CYS A 137 0.28 5.30 -5.77
C CYS A 137 1.20 6.34 -5.13
N LEU A 138 2.02 7.05 -5.93
CA LEU A 138 2.91 8.10 -5.45
C LEU A 138 2.13 9.26 -4.82
N LEU A 139 1.09 9.75 -5.50
CA LEU A 139 0.24 10.83 -4.98
C LEU A 139 -0.45 10.42 -3.66
N CYS A 140 -0.95 9.20 -3.60
CA CYS A 140 -1.52 8.66 -2.36
C CYS A 140 -0.49 8.54 -1.25
N ALA A 141 0.72 8.06 -1.56
CA ALA A 141 1.80 7.94 -0.58
C ALA A 141 2.25 9.31 -0.05
N ILE A 142 2.30 10.35 -0.89
CA ILE A 142 2.53 11.74 -0.47
C ILE A 142 1.42 12.22 0.47
N SER A 143 0.16 11.93 0.10
CA SER A 143 -1.00 12.28 0.94
C SER A 143 -0.92 11.62 2.33
N ILE A 144 -0.57 10.34 2.39
CA ILE A 144 -0.43 9.57 3.63
C ILE A 144 0.75 10.06 4.48
N ALA A 145 1.82 10.57 3.84
CA ALA A 145 2.97 11.13 4.53
C ALA A 145 2.60 12.36 5.37
N ILE A 146 1.56 13.08 4.99
CA ILE A 146 1.02 14.21 5.75
C ILE A 146 0.18 13.64 6.91
N PRO A 147 0.55 13.88 8.19
CA PRO A 147 -0.12 13.28 9.34
C PRO A 147 -1.47 13.96 9.62
N LEU A 148 -2.45 13.77 8.75
CA LEU A 148 -3.80 14.26 8.94
C LEU A 148 -4.67 13.13 9.54
N PRO A 149 -5.40 13.40 10.64
CA PRO A 149 -6.23 12.39 11.25
C PRO A 149 -7.36 11.94 10.32
N LEU A 150 -7.61 10.64 10.25
CA LEU A 150 -8.70 9.97 9.53
C LEU A 150 -8.67 10.06 7.99
N THR A 151 -7.75 10.80 7.37
CA THR A 151 -7.71 10.92 5.90
C THR A 151 -6.86 9.86 5.23
N ASN A 152 -5.95 9.22 5.97
CA ASN A 152 -4.89 8.38 5.40
C ASN A 152 -5.36 6.99 4.99
N PHE A 153 -6.43 6.44 5.60
CA PHE A 153 -6.86 5.08 5.33
C PHE A 153 -7.54 4.91 3.95
N ILE A 154 -8.26 5.92 3.45
CA ILE A 154 -8.92 5.84 2.13
C ILE A 154 -7.88 5.78 1.00
N PRO A 155 -6.86 6.68 0.92
CA PRO A 155 -5.77 6.53 -0.03
C PRO A 155 -5.01 5.20 0.12
N ALA A 156 -4.82 4.70 1.35
CA ALA A 156 -4.18 3.42 1.60
C ALA A 156 -4.98 2.24 1.04
N TRP A 157 -6.31 2.27 1.15
CA TRP A 157 -7.18 1.29 0.48
C TRP A 157 -7.02 1.31 -1.03
N GLY A 158 -6.92 2.52 -1.61
CA GLY A 158 -6.66 2.68 -3.04
C GLY A 158 -5.35 2.03 -3.45
N ILE A 159 -4.25 2.32 -2.74
CA ILE A 159 -2.94 1.69 -3.00
C ILE A 159 -3.01 0.17 -2.84
N SER A 160 -3.63 -0.34 -1.77
CA SER A 160 -3.75 -1.77 -1.51
C SER A 160 -4.52 -2.49 -2.61
N ALA A 161 -5.62 -1.90 -3.09
CA ALA A 161 -6.42 -2.45 -4.19
C ALA A 161 -5.66 -2.41 -5.53
N ILE A 162 -4.92 -1.34 -5.83
CA ILE A 162 -4.05 -1.26 -7.01
C ILE A 162 -2.97 -2.34 -6.93
N ALA A 163 -2.25 -2.44 -5.81
CA ALA A 163 -1.18 -3.41 -5.63
C ALA A 163 -1.69 -4.85 -5.79
N LEU A 164 -2.84 -5.17 -5.21
CA LEU A 164 -3.46 -6.47 -5.33
C LEU A 164 -3.94 -6.74 -6.76
N GLY A 165 -4.50 -5.73 -7.44
CA GLY A 165 -4.88 -5.81 -8.85
C GLY A 165 -3.69 -6.07 -9.77
N VAL A 166 -2.55 -5.44 -9.50
CA VAL A 166 -1.28 -5.69 -10.22
C VAL A 166 -0.81 -7.12 -9.98
N LEU A 167 -0.83 -7.59 -8.75
CA LEU A 167 -0.44 -8.96 -8.39
C LEU A 167 -1.29 -10.03 -9.06
N SER A 168 -2.59 -9.80 -9.13
CA SER A 168 -3.58 -10.73 -9.70
C SER A 168 -3.80 -10.53 -11.19
N ARG A 169 -3.15 -9.52 -11.80
CA ARG A 169 -3.40 -9.05 -13.17
C ARG A 169 -4.89 -8.78 -13.45
N ASP A 170 -5.59 -8.25 -12.44
CA ASP A 170 -7.01 -7.90 -12.53
C ASP A 170 -7.17 -6.37 -12.70
N GLY A 171 -7.41 -5.95 -13.95
CA GLY A 171 -7.59 -4.54 -14.27
C GLY A 171 -8.87 -3.94 -13.67
N VAL A 172 -9.89 -4.74 -13.37
CA VAL A 172 -11.10 -4.24 -12.69
C VAL A 172 -10.75 -3.81 -11.27
N LEU A 173 -9.98 -4.63 -10.55
CA LEU A 173 -9.53 -4.31 -9.21
C LEU A 173 -8.61 -3.08 -9.19
N VAL A 174 -7.71 -2.98 -10.19
CA VAL A 174 -6.89 -1.77 -10.39
C VAL A 174 -7.79 -0.54 -10.57
N THR A 175 -8.81 -0.62 -11.42
CA THR A 175 -9.73 0.50 -11.66
C THR A 175 -10.46 0.92 -10.39
N ILE A 176 -10.96 -0.05 -9.61
CA ILE A 176 -11.60 0.23 -8.31
C ILE A 176 -10.59 0.90 -7.37
N GLY A 177 -9.36 0.41 -7.31
CA GLY A 177 -8.27 0.99 -6.52
C GLY A 177 -7.96 2.43 -6.91
N VAL A 178 -7.90 2.71 -8.21
CA VAL A 178 -7.68 4.06 -8.75
C VAL A 178 -8.83 5.00 -8.37
N LEU A 179 -10.08 4.57 -8.51
CA LEU A 179 -11.24 5.36 -8.09
C LEU A 179 -11.23 5.65 -6.60
N CYS A 180 -10.92 4.66 -5.77
CA CYS A 180 -10.77 4.80 -4.33
C CYS A 180 -9.62 5.78 -3.98
N ALA A 181 -8.49 5.68 -4.69
CA ALA A 181 -7.36 6.59 -4.53
C ALA A 181 -7.75 8.04 -4.84
N PHE A 182 -8.40 8.29 -5.96
CA PHE A 182 -8.87 9.63 -6.32
C PHE A 182 -9.88 10.19 -5.30
N PHE A 183 -10.79 9.36 -4.82
CA PHE A 183 -11.71 9.77 -3.75
C PHE A 183 -10.94 10.15 -2.48
N GLY A 184 -9.98 9.32 -2.04
CA GLY A 184 -9.14 9.59 -0.88
C GLY A 184 -8.30 10.86 -1.03
N LEU A 185 -7.68 11.08 -2.19
CA LEU A 185 -6.95 12.31 -2.51
C LEU A 185 -7.86 13.54 -2.49
N SER A 186 -9.09 13.44 -3.00
CA SER A 186 -10.06 14.52 -2.97
C SER A 186 -10.45 14.89 -1.54
N VAL A 187 -10.70 13.89 -0.68
CA VAL A 187 -10.96 14.10 0.75
C VAL A 187 -9.79 14.80 1.42
N THR A 188 -8.57 14.33 1.19
CA THR A 188 -7.35 14.94 1.75
C THR A 188 -7.19 16.39 1.28
N ALA A 189 -7.40 16.66 0.00
CA ALA A 189 -7.34 18.02 -0.56
C ALA A 189 -8.37 18.96 0.10
N VAL A 190 -9.60 18.48 0.27
CA VAL A 190 -10.65 19.25 0.97
C VAL A 190 -10.25 19.55 2.41
N VAL A 191 -9.70 18.57 3.14
CA VAL A 191 -9.25 18.77 4.53
C VAL A 191 -8.09 19.77 4.61
N ILE A 192 -7.16 19.73 3.68
CA ILE A 192 -6.03 20.68 3.64
C ILE A 192 -6.51 22.10 3.35
N ILE A 193 -7.46 22.27 2.41
CA ILE A 193 -7.93 23.60 1.98
C ILE A 193 -8.95 24.19 2.97
N ALA A 194 -9.88 23.37 3.44
CA ALA A 194 -10.99 23.82 4.29
C ALA A 194 -10.65 23.77 5.79
N GLY A 195 -9.78 22.86 6.22
CA GLY A 195 -9.44 22.66 7.62
C GLY A 195 -8.97 23.93 8.34
N PRO A 196 -8.00 24.69 7.82
CA PRO A 196 -7.56 25.94 8.44
C PRO A 196 -8.68 26.97 8.55
N LYS A 197 -9.54 27.08 7.53
CA LYS A 197 -10.69 28.02 7.53
C LYS A 197 -11.74 27.64 8.57
N LEU A 198 -12.02 26.34 8.72
CA LEU A 198 -12.95 25.83 9.74
C LEU A 198 -12.43 26.07 11.15
N VAL A 199 -11.15 25.82 11.39
CA VAL A 199 -10.49 26.06 12.70
C VAL A 199 -10.53 27.56 13.03
N MET A 200 -10.17 28.44 12.09
CA MET A 200 -10.24 29.88 12.30
C MET A 200 -11.69 30.36 12.54
N GLY A 201 -12.66 29.81 11.81
CA GLY A 201 -14.08 30.09 11.99
C GLY A 201 -14.57 29.69 13.39
N MET A 202 -14.19 28.50 13.87
CA MET A 202 -14.50 28.06 15.23
C MET A 202 -13.87 28.98 16.29
N PHE A 203 -12.58 29.33 16.14
CA PHE A 203 -11.92 30.27 17.05
C PHE A 203 -12.62 31.64 17.09
N SER A 204 -13.04 32.17 15.95
CA SER A 204 -13.74 33.44 15.88
C SER A 204 -15.13 33.40 16.55
N LEU A 205 -15.82 32.25 16.43
CA LEU A 205 -17.12 32.02 17.08
C LEU A 205 -16.96 31.92 18.61
N VAL A 206 -15.98 31.16 19.08
CA VAL A 206 -15.66 31.04 20.51
C VAL A 206 -15.24 32.40 21.07
N TYR A 207 -14.37 33.12 20.37
CA TYR A 207 -13.95 34.46 20.80
C TYR A 207 -15.14 35.41 20.92
N LYS A 208 -16.05 35.45 19.94
CA LYS A 208 -17.30 36.26 20.01
C LYS A 208 -18.20 35.85 21.17
N PHE A 209 -18.28 34.57 21.50
CA PHE A 209 -19.08 34.07 22.61
C PHE A 209 -18.55 34.54 23.97
N PHE A 210 -17.23 34.70 24.11
CA PHE A 210 -16.61 35.16 25.37
C PHE A 210 -16.42 36.66 25.48
N THR A 211 -16.52 37.40 24.38
CA THR A 211 -16.29 38.87 24.34
C THR A 211 -17.52 39.70 24.02
N GLY A 212 -18.62 39.09 23.63
CA GLY A 212 -19.93 39.77 23.38
C GLY A 212 -20.91 39.43 24.44
#